data_7b6e7c599881b933393ca28879b2d180
#
_entry.id   7b6e7c599881b933393ca28879b2d180
#
_cell.length_a   1.000
_cell.length_b   1.000
_cell.length_c   1.000
_cell.angle_alpha   90.00
_cell.angle_beta   90.00
_cell.angle_gamma   90.00
#
_symmetry.space_group_name_H-M   'P 1'
#
loop_
_entity.id
_entity.type
_entity.pdbx_description
1 polymer ?
#
loop_
_entity_poly.entity_id
_entity_poly.type
_entity_poly.pdbx_seq_one_letter_code
_entity_poly.pdbx_strand_id
1 'polypeptide(L)'
;NDIMADADEMIRSYGFVLPPWAYWTPSEFKSRAEKAKAVIDARCGWDITDYGAGRYDEMGLFLFTLRNGRLDDLQRGGGMCYAEKLLISKQDQLSPMHTHVIKAEDIINRGGATMVIELYGSDPDGNFDETAGGVVMCDGIRRVHHAEPGLRRGWRKCGRRERDARRGDD
;
A
#
# COMPACT_ATOMS: atom_id res chain seq x y z
N ASN A 1 -2.95 17.50 -8.61
CA ASN A 1 -3.47 16.81 -9.81
C ASN A 1 -2.36 16.04 -10.55
N ASP A 2 -1.12 16.51 -10.53
CA ASP A 2 -0.01 15.88 -11.26
C ASP A 2 0.30 14.49 -10.72
N ILE A 3 0.35 14.33 -9.39
CA ILE A 3 0.54 13.01 -8.75
C ILE A 3 -0.55 12.01 -9.17
N MET A 4 -1.79 12.47 -9.31
CA MET A 4 -2.89 11.59 -9.75
C MET A 4 -2.74 11.21 -11.23
N ALA A 5 -2.28 12.13 -12.08
CA ALA A 5 -2.06 11.87 -13.50
C ALA A 5 -0.91 10.86 -13.70
N ASP A 6 0.22 11.07 -13.03
CA ASP A 6 1.36 10.14 -13.04
C ASP A 6 0.96 8.74 -12.55
N ALA A 7 0.15 8.69 -11.49
CA ALA A 7 -0.34 7.45 -10.93
C ALA A 7 -1.30 6.72 -11.87
N ASP A 8 -2.22 7.42 -12.54
CA ASP A 8 -3.13 6.83 -13.51
C ASP A 8 -2.36 6.27 -14.73
N GLU A 9 -1.36 7.00 -15.23
CA GLU A 9 -0.50 6.51 -16.29
C GLU A 9 0.23 5.23 -15.88
N MET A 10 0.80 5.21 -14.68
CA MET A 10 1.46 4.03 -14.15
C MET A 10 0.49 2.84 -14.01
N ILE A 11 -0.69 3.05 -13.45
CA ILE A 11 -1.72 2.02 -13.27
C ILE A 11 -2.10 1.41 -14.63
N ARG A 12 -2.32 2.24 -15.65
CA ARG A 12 -2.64 1.80 -17.00
C ARG A 12 -1.50 1.05 -17.67
N SER A 13 -0.25 1.46 -17.42
CA SER A 13 0.92 0.78 -17.99
C SER A 13 1.05 -0.66 -17.52
N TYR A 14 0.47 -0.99 -16.36
CA TYR A 14 0.35 -2.36 -15.85
C TYR A 14 -0.93 -3.09 -16.33
N GLY A 15 -1.67 -2.51 -17.26
CA GLY A 15 -2.89 -3.09 -17.80
C GLY A 15 -4.07 -3.06 -16.82
N PHE A 16 -4.00 -2.28 -15.75
CA PHE A 16 -5.08 -2.16 -14.79
C PHE A 16 -6.04 -1.04 -15.20
N VAL A 17 -7.34 -1.35 -15.21
CA VAL A 17 -8.39 -0.40 -15.58
C VAL A 17 -9.14 0.01 -14.33
N LEU A 18 -9.08 1.30 -14.00
CA LEU A 18 -9.85 1.85 -12.90
C LEU A 18 -11.34 1.96 -13.24
N PRO A 19 -12.22 1.85 -12.25
CA PRO A 19 -13.65 2.01 -12.46
C PRO A 19 -13.99 3.43 -12.92
N PRO A 20 -15.09 3.63 -13.68
CA PRO A 20 -15.44 4.94 -14.25
C PRO A 20 -15.54 6.08 -13.22
N TRP A 21 -15.96 5.77 -12.00
CA TRP A 21 -16.09 6.77 -10.94
C TRP A 21 -14.72 7.31 -10.44
N ALA A 22 -13.60 6.64 -10.75
CA ALA A 22 -12.26 7.16 -10.46
C ALA A 22 -11.98 8.49 -11.16
N TYR A 23 -12.64 8.74 -12.27
CA TYR A 23 -12.45 9.92 -13.13
C TYR A 23 -13.53 10.99 -12.96
N TRP A 24 -14.48 10.78 -12.05
CA TRP A 24 -15.53 11.76 -11.82
C TRP A 24 -15.00 12.97 -11.07
N THR A 25 -15.38 14.14 -11.57
CA THR A 25 -15.14 15.40 -10.86
C THR A 25 -15.98 15.49 -9.59
N PRO A 26 -15.63 16.37 -8.64
CA PRO A 26 -16.45 16.61 -7.46
C PRO A 26 -17.91 16.96 -7.77
N SER A 27 -18.15 17.70 -8.85
CA SER A 27 -19.51 18.03 -9.29
C SER A 27 -20.27 16.82 -9.81
N GLU A 28 -19.61 15.92 -10.52
CA GLU A 28 -20.22 14.66 -10.99
C GLU A 28 -20.52 13.72 -9.82
N PHE A 29 -19.63 13.60 -8.84
CA PHE A 29 -19.91 12.86 -7.62
C PHE A 29 -21.14 13.41 -6.89
N LYS A 30 -21.21 14.73 -6.75
CA LYS A 30 -22.36 15.39 -6.12
C LYS A 30 -23.67 15.14 -6.87
N SER A 31 -23.64 15.23 -8.20
CA SER A 31 -24.84 15.01 -9.05
C SER A 31 -25.29 13.52 -9.07
N ARG A 32 -24.40 12.60 -8.75
CA ARG A 32 -24.64 11.15 -8.79
C ARG A 32 -24.60 10.52 -7.39
N ALA A 33 -24.72 11.32 -6.32
CA ALA A 33 -24.50 10.88 -4.95
C ALA A 33 -25.30 9.63 -4.56
N GLU A 34 -26.57 9.55 -4.95
CA GLU A 34 -27.41 8.38 -4.68
C GLU A 34 -26.88 7.11 -5.38
N LYS A 35 -26.43 7.23 -6.63
CA LYS A 35 -25.85 6.10 -7.38
C LYS A 35 -24.48 5.72 -6.87
N ALA A 36 -23.73 6.69 -6.36
CA ALA A 36 -22.38 6.52 -5.82
C ALA A 36 -22.35 6.22 -4.32
N LYS A 37 -23.53 6.09 -3.69
CA LYS A 37 -23.63 5.96 -2.23
C LYS A 37 -22.71 4.87 -1.66
N ALA A 38 -22.63 3.71 -2.26
CA ALA A 38 -21.79 2.63 -1.80
C ALA A 38 -20.29 2.97 -1.87
N VAL A 39 -19.86 3.69 -2.92
CA VAL A 39 -18.48 4.15 -3.10
C VAL A 39 -18.12 5.19 -2.04
N ILE A 40 -19.04 6.14 -1.79
CA ILE A 40 -18.86 7.22 -0.81
C ILE A 40 -18.83 6.65 0.61
N ASP A 41 -19.79 5.82 0.96
CA ASP A 41 -19.90 5.22 2.30
C ASP A 41 -18.69 4.32 2.62
N ALA A 42 -18.15 3.63 1.62
CA ALA A 42 -16.97 2.81 1.74
C ALA A 42 -15.66 3.63 1.66
N ARG A 43 -15.74 4.93 1.43
CA ARG A 43 -14.56 5.80 1.28
C ARG A 43 -13.57 5.29 0.24
N CYS A 44 -14.09 4.86 -0.92
CA CYS A 44 -13.26 4.45 -2.05
C CYS A 44 -12.77 5.67 -2.83
N GLY A 45 -11.67 5.51 -3.56
CA GLY A 45 -11.10 6.53 -4.43
C GLY A 45 -9.63 6.84 -4.16
N TRP A 46 -9.23 7.99 -4.65
CA TRP A 46 -7.87 8.51 -4.56
C TRP A 46 -7.54 8.97 -3.15
N ASP A 47 -6.34 8.62 -2.69
CA ASP A 47 -5.78 9.10 -1.44
C ASP A 47 -4.28 9.35 -1.63
N ILE A 48 -3.83 10.52 -1.25
CA ILE A 48 -2.43 10.95 -1.37
C ILE A 48 -2.03 11.51 -0.02
N THR A 49 -1.02 10.92 0.58
CA THR A 49 -0.55 11.36 1.88
C THR A 49 0.96 11.55 1.88
N ASP A 50 1.42 12.55 2.58
CA ASP A 50 2.80 12.77 2.96
C ASP A 50 3.00 12.61 4.47
N TYR A 51 1.99 12.05 5.14
CA TYR A 51 1.94 11.85 6.59
C TYR A 51 2.11 13.14 7.40
N GLY A 52 1.79 14.30 6.79
CA GLY A 52 1.98 15.62 7.40
C GLY A 52 3.41 16.14 7.38
N ALA A 53 4.31 15.49 6.64
CA ALA A 53 5.72 15.85 6.58
C ALA A 53 6.03 17.00 5.62
N GLY A 54 5.11 17.36 4.71
CA GLY A 54 5.33 18.38 3.67
C GLY A 54 6.36 17.97 2.61
N ARG A 55 6.67 16.67 2.50
CA ARG A 55 7.75 16.14 1.65
C ARG A 55 7.30 14.84 0.97
N TYR A 56 6.26 14.94 0.15
CA TYR A 56 5.66 13.76 -0.51
C TYR A 56 6.66 12.87 -1.24
N ASP A 57 7.64 13.46 -1.94
CA ASP A 57 8.61 12.69 -2.73
C ASP A 57 9.60 11.88 -1.89
N GLU A 58 9.83 12.29 -0.65
CA GLU A 58 10.71 11.58 0.29
C GLU A 58 9.93 10.66 1.22
N MET A 59 8.79 11.15 1.71
CA MET A 59 7.92 10.44 2.63
C MET A 59 6.48 10.61 2.17
N GLY A 60 5.94 9.56 1.61
CA GLY A 60 4.60 9.64 1.05
C GLY A 60 4.10 8.30 0.53
N LEU A 61 2.82 8.29 0.26
CA LEU A 61 2.15 7.14 -0.33
C LEU A 61 0.99 7.64 -1.17
N PHE A 62 0.85 7.04 -2.33
CA PHE A 62 -0.33 7.15 -3.16
C PHE A 62 -1.16 5.87 -3.03
N LEU A 63 -2.45 6.04 -2.85
CA LEU A 63 -3.40 4.93 -2.81
C LEU A 63 -4.58 5.20 -3.75
N PHE A 64 -5.09 4.14 -4.33
CA PHE A 64 -6.43 4.11 -4.87
C PHE A 64 -7.20 2.95 -4.22
N THR A 65 -8.24 3.27 -3.47
CA THR A 65 -9.09 2.27 -2.83
C THR A 65 -10.20 1.86 -3.77
N LEU A 66 -10.14 0.62 -4.27
CA LEU A 66 -11.17 0.04 -5.14
C LEU A 66 -12.34 -0.51 -4.35
N ARG A 67 -12.06 -1.17 -3.24
CA ARG A 67 -13.03 -1.78 -2.34
C ARG A 67 -12.59 -1.56 -0.91
N ASN A 68 -13.57 -1.37 -0.05
CA ASN A 68 -13.29 -1.22 1.38
C ASN A 68 -14.44 -1.86 2.16
N GLY A 69 -14.19 -3.04 2.70
CA GLY A 69 -15.16 -3.78 3.53
C GLY A 69 -15.39 -3.10 4.87
N ARG A 70 -16.53 -3.37 5.46
CA ARG A 70 -16.91 -2.85 6.77
C ARG A 70 -17.09 -3.99 7.76
N LEU A 71 -16.54 -3.82 8.95
CA LEU A 71 -16.66 -4.82 10.02
C LEU A 71 -18.12 -5.13 10.37
N ASP A 72 -18.96 -4.10 10.38
CA ASP A 72 -20.40 -4.25 10.65
C ASP A 72 -21.10 -5.14 9.61
N ASP A 73 -20.68 -5.05 8.35
CA ASP A 73 -21.23 -5.88 7.28
C ASP A 73 -20.80 -7.34 7.44
N LEU A 74 -19.55 -7.56 7.86
CA LEU A 74 -19.04 -8.89 8.17
C LEU A 74 -19.87 -9.56 9.28
N GLN A 75 -20.17 -8.83 10.35
CA GLN A 75 -20.98 -9.33 11.47
C GLN A 75 -22.41 -9.69 11.07
N ARG A 76 -22.95 -9.00 10.06
CA ARG A 76 -24.30 -9.27 9.52
C ARG A 76 -24.31 -10.31 8.41
N GLY A 77 -23.15 -10.84 8.02
CA GLY A 77 -23.04 -11.78 6.90
C GLY A 77 -23.30 -11.14 5.54
N GLY A 78 -23.13 -9.83 5.43
CA GLY A 78 -23.32 -9.07 4.19
C GLY A 78 -22.08 -8.28 3.79
N GLY A 79 -22.09 -7.73 2.57
CA GLY A 79 -21.01 -6.89 2.08
C GLY A 79 -19.71 -7.64 1.76
N MET A 80 -18.61 -6.91 1.75
CA MET A 80 -17.26 -7.43 1.51
C MET A 80 -16.46 -7.45 2.81
N CYS A 81 -15.70 -8.54 3.02
CA CYS A 81 -14.87 -8.73 4.21
C CYS A 81 -13.43 -8.25 4.02
N TYR A 82 -13.11 -7.60 2.92
CA TYR A 82 -11.75 -7.18 2.56
C TYR A 82 -11.72 -5.78 1.97
N ALA A 83 -10.56 -5.18 1.99
CA ALA A 83 -10.23 -3.99 1.23
C ALA A 83 -9.27 -4.35 0.10
N GLU A 84 -9.48 -3.75 -1.07
CA GLU A 84 -8.57 -3.83 -2.20
C GLU A 84 -8.07 -2.44 -2.54
N LYS A 85 -6.74 -2.27 -2.52
CA LYS A 85 -6.11 -0.98 -2.76
C LYS A 85 -4.93 -1.14 -3.71
N LEU A 86 -4.79 -0.20 -4.62
CA LEU A 86 -3.56 0.00 -5.38
C LEU A 86 -2.68 0.97 -4.61
N LEU A 87 -1.42 0.62 -4.43
CA LEU A 87 -0.44 1.45 -3.76
C LEU A 87 0.69 1.75 -4.74
N ILE A 88 1.08 3.00 -4.83
CA ILE A 88 2.23 3.44 -5.62
C ILE A 88 3.17 4.19 -4.69
N SER A 89 4.43 3.78 -4.70
CA SER A 89 5.50 4.51 -4.06
C SER A 89 6.58 4.81 -5.08
N LYS A 90 7.15 5.99 -5.01
CA LYS A 90 8.30 6.38 -5.85
C LYS A 90 9.57 5.67 -5.37
N GLN A 91 10.62 5.75 -6.18
CA GLN A 91 11.94 5.29 -5.77
C GLN A 91 12.38 6.04 -4.50
N ASP A 92 12.93 5.30 -3.55
CA ASP A 92 13.43 5.80 -2.26
C ASP A 92 12.39 6.55 -1.39
N GLN A 93 11.12 6.54 -1.79
CA GLN A 93 10.02 7.09 -0.99
C GLN A 93 9.73 6.19 0.20
N LEU A 94 9.66 6.78 1.39
CA LEU A 94 9.42 6.10 2.65
C LEU A 94 7.94 6.12 3.03
N SER A 95 7.46 5.02 3.57
CA SER A 95 6.25 4.98 4.40
C SER A 95 6.67 4.80 5.85
N PRO A 96 6.16 5.61 6.79
CA PRO A 96 6.53 5.48 8.20
C PRO A 96 6.16 4.12 8.77
N MET A 97 6.95 3.66 9.73
CA MET A 97 6.62 2.47 10.51
C MET A 97 5.28 2.67 11.22
N HIS A 98 4.39 1.71 11.09
CA HIS A 98 3.09 1.71 11.74
C HIS A 98 2.63 0.28 12.02
N THR A 99 1.68 0.13 12.90
CA THR A 99 1.04 -1.15 13.22
C THR A 99 -0.43 -1.14 12.88
N HIS A 100 -0.97 -2.32 12.59
CA HIS A 100 -2.40 -2.53 12.40
C HIS A 100 -2.93 -3.41 13.52
N VAL A 101 -3.81 -2.86 14.36
CA VAL A 101 -4.32 -3.54 15.55
C VAL A 101 -5.34 -4.62 15.21
N ILE A 102 -6.16 -4.43 14.17
CA ILE A 102 -7.34 -5.28 13.91
C ILE A 102 -7.26 -6.01 12.57
N LYS A 103 -6.49 -5.51 11.60
CA LYS A 103 -6.47 -6.08 10.25
C LYS A 103 -5.21 -6.89 9.96
N ALA A 104 -5.37 -8.00 9.23
CA ALA A 104 -4.30 -8.62 8.48
C ALA A 104 -4.15 -7.93 7.12
N GLU A 105 -2.97 -7.92 6.57
CA GLU A 105 -2.66 -7.28 5.30
C GLU A 105 -1.76 -8.16 4.44
N ASP A 106 -2.18 -8.37 3.21
CA ASP A 106 -1.34 -8.96 2.18
C ASP A 106 -0.79 -7.86 1.28
N ILE A 107 0.52 -7.81 1.13
CA ILE A 107 1.19 -6.84 0.26
C ILE A 107 1.73 -7.56 -0.96
N ILE A 108 1.16 -7.24 -2.12
CA ILE A 108 1.48 -7.91 -3.38
C ILE A 108 2.25 -6.94 -4.27
N ASN A 109 3.54 -7.21 -4.50
CA ASN A 109 4.33 -6.44 -5.44
C ASN A 109 3.96 -6.83 -6.89
N ARG A 110 3.30 -5.94 -7.60
CA ARG A 110 2.86 -6.16 -8.99
C ARG A 110 3.89 -5.74 -10.02
N GLY A 111 4.96 -5.06 -9.60
CA GLY A 111 6.03 -4.66 -10.51
C GLY A 111 6.66 -3.31 -10.14
N GLY A 112 7.48 -2.81 -11.04
CA GLY A 112 8.27 -1.60 -10.88
C GLY A 112 9.68 -1.93 -10.39
N ALA A 113 9.86 -1.94 -9.09
CA ALA A 113 11.15 -2.21 -8.47
C ALA A 113 11.01 -3.23 -7.32
N THR A 114 12.13 -3.62 -6.74
CA THR A 114 12.14 -4.41 -5.52
C THR A 114 11.56 -3.57 -4.37
N MET A 115 10.55 -4.11 -3.71
CA MET A 115 9.99 -3.53 -2.50
C MET A 115 10.71 -4.13 -1.30
N VAL A 116 11.21 -3.27 -0.41
CA VAL A 116 11.81 -3.69 0.85
C VAL A 116 10.84 -3.35 1.97
N ILE A 117 10.54 -4.33 2.80
CA ILE A 117 9.66 -4.20 3.96
C ILE A 117 10.46 -4.53 5.20
N GLU A 118 10.59 -3.57 6.12
CA GLU A 118 11.16 -3.79 7.43
C GLU A 118 10.04 -4.13 8.41
N LEU A 119 10.16 -5.27 9.08
CA LEU A 119 9.15 -5.77 10.00
C LEU A 119 9.74 -5.89 11.40
N TYR A 120 8.94 -5.54 12.38
CA TYR A 120 9.27 -5.66 13.79
C TYR A 120 8.09 -6.25 14.55
N GLY A 121 8.36 -6.78 15.72
CA GLY A 121 7.32 -7.18 16.64
C GLY A 121 6.65 -5.99 17.33
N SER A 122 5.59 -6.28 18.03
CA SER A 122 4.96 -5.35 18.96
C SER A 122 4.79 -6.03 20.32
N ASP A 123 4.83 -5.23 21.37
CA ASP A 123 4.50 -5.68 22.71
C ASP A 123 2.99 -5.97 22.85
N PRO A 124 2.54 -6.51 23.98
CA PRO A 124 1.11 -6.78 24.20
C PRO A 124 0.21 -5.55 24.15
N ASP A 125 0.76 -4.36 24.34
CA ASP A 125 0.05 -3.09 24.27
C ASP A 125 0.04 -2.50 22.85
N GLY A 126 0.70 -3.17 21.90
CA GLY A 126 0.78 -2.77 20.50
C GLY A 126 1.88 -1.73 20.21
N ASN A 127 2.77 -1.48 21.17
CA ASN A 127 3.91 -0.61 20.93
C ASN A 127 5.01 -1.35 20.17
N PHE A 128 5.83 -0.59 19.50
CA PHE A 128 6.95 -1.08 18.73
C PHE A 128 8.00 -1.79 19.62
N ASP A 129 8.40 -3.00 19.25
CA ASP A 129 9.43 -3.77 19.93
C ASP A 129 10.55 -4.14 18.96
N GLU A 130 11.71 -3.50 19.12
CA GLU A 130 12.90 -3.75 18.31
C GLU A 130 13.54 -5.12 18.59
N THR A 131 13.18 -5.75 19.69
CA THR A 131 13.78 -7.01 20.15
C THR A 131 12.95 -8.24 19.81
N ALA A 132 11.67 -8.04 19.49
CA ALA A 132 10.79 -9.13 19.13
C ALA A 132 10.97 -9.51 17.65
N GLY A 133 11.33 -10.75 17.42
CA GLY A 133 11.28 -11.39 16.11
C GLY A 133 9.89 -11.96 15.82
N GLY A 134 9.69 -12.43 14.61
CA GLY A 134 8.41 -12.99 14.20
C GLY A 134 8.51 -13.93 13.00
N VAL A 135 7.36 -14.40 12.59
CA VAL A 135 7.21 -15.25 11.42
C VAL A 135 6.31 -14.52 10.43
N VAL A 136 6.76 -14.43 9.20
CA VAL A 136 5.96 -13.93 8.08
C VAL A 136 5.87 -14.97 6.98
N MET A 137 4.82 -14.93 6.22
CA MET A 137 4.66 -15.76 5.02
C MET A 137 4.96 -14.92 3.78
N CYS A 138 5.90 -15.39 2.95
CA CYS A 138 6.22 -14.78 1.66
C CYS A 138 5.96 -15.81 0.58
N ASP A 139 4.98 -15.56 -0.27
CA ASP A 139 4.56 -16.48 -1.33
C ASP A 139 4.32 -17.92 -0.84
N GLY A 140 3.67 -18.06 0.32
CA GLY A 140 3.44 -19.36 0.95
C GLY A 140 4.65 -19.97 1.67
N ILE A 141 5.80 -19.31 1.64
CA ILE A 141 7.02 -19.78 2.30
C ILE A 141 7.18 -19.07 3.65
N ARG A 142 7.32 -19.86 4.71
CA ARG A 142 7.57 -19.36 6.05
C ARG A 142 8.97 -18.73 6.13
N ARG A 143 9.02 -17.47 6.53
CA ARG A 143 10.26 -16.75 6.83
C ARG A 143 10.29 -16.38 8.31
N VAL A 144 11.45 -16.54 8.92
CA VAL A 144 11.68 -16.09 10.29
C VAL A 144 12.38 -14.74 10.22
N HIS A 145 11.79 -13.76 10.86
CA HIS A 145 12.41 -12.47 11.08
C HIS A 145 13.10 -12.49 12.44
N HIS A 146 14.39 -12.23 12.46
CA HIS A 146 15.14 -11.99 13.67
C HIS A 146 15.29 -10.49 13.86
N ALA A 147 15.00 -10.00 15.05
CA ALA A 147 15.29 -8.62 15.37
C ALA A 147 16.80 -8.39 15.30
N GLU A 148 17.22 -7.47 14.45
CA GLU A 148 18.61 -7.01 14.42
C GLU A 148 18.69 -5.64 15.11
N PRO A 149 19.29 -5.56 16.31
CA PRO A 149 19.44 -4.28 16.98
C PRO A 149 20.30 -3.33 16.15
N GLY A 150 19.72 -2.18 15.77
CA GLY A 150 20.49 -1.09 15.14
C GLY A 150 20.18 -0.74 13.70
N LEU A 151 19.27 -1.41 13.02
CA LEU A 151 18.81 -0.99 11.69
C LEU A 151 17.89 0.24 11.80
N ARG A 152 18.23 1.28 11.07
CA ARG A 152 17.49 2.55 11.10
C ARG A 152 16.16 2.46 10.35
N ARG A 153 15.16 2.96 10.98
CA ARG A 153 13.73 3.06 10.76
C ARG A 153 13.32 3.52 9.35
N GLY A 154 12.48 2.77 8.68
CA GLY A 154 11.73 3.21 7.51
C GLY A 154 11.67 2.18 6.39
N TRP A 155 10.54 2.13 5.70
CA TRP A 155 10.41 1.39 4.46
C TRP A 155 11.37 1.94 3.42
N ARG A 156 12.31 1.15 2.94
CA ARG A 156 13.16 1.55 1.82
C ARG A 156 12.78 0.75 0.59
N LYS A 157 12.46 1.44 -0.49
CA LYS A 157 12.50 0.84 -1.82
C LYS A 157 13.96 0.72 -2.25
N CYS A 158 14.42 -0.48 -2.49
CA CYS A 158 15.70 -0.70 -3.14
C CYS A 158 15.54 -0.44 -4.65
N GLY A 159 16.33 0.48 -5.18
CA GLY A 159 16.43 0.71 -6.62
C GLY A 159 16.87 -0.56 -7.35
N ARG A 160 16.52 -0.63 -8.64
CA ARG A 160 16.90 -1.69 -9.56
C ARG A 160 18.41 -1.98 -9.41
N ARG A 161 18.77 -3.16 -8.92
CA ARG A 161 20.11 -3.67 -9.21
C ARG A 161 20.13 -4.00 -10.70
N GLU A 162 20.86 -3.23 -11.47
CA GLU A 162 21.27 -3.66 -12.80
C GLU A 162 21.92 -5.04 -12.64
N ARG A 163 21.31 -6.04 -13.26
CA ARG A 163 22.00 -7.32 -13.44
C ARG A 163 23.15 -7.04 -14.37
N ASP A 164 24.34 -7.00 -13.84
CA ASP A 164 25.58 -7.10 -14.61
C ASP A 164 25.47 -8.36 -15.49
N ALA A 165 25.14 -8.14 -16.73
CA ALA A 165 25.26 -9.16 -17.78
C ALA A 165 26.73 -9.24 -18.12
N ARG A 166 27.53 -9.86 -17.27
CA ARG A 166 28.84 -10.36 -17.71
C ARG A 166 28.55 -11.62 -18.50
N ARG A 167 28.59 -11.46 -19.81
CA ARG A 167 28.89 -12.57 -20.71
C ARG A 167 30.29 -13.05 -20.31
N GLY A 168 30.40 -14.25 -19.81
CA GLY A 168 31.62 -15.01 -19.88
C GLY A 168 31.68 -15.61 -21.29
N ASP A 169 32.57 -15.10 -22.13
CA ASP A 169 33.14 -15.86 -23.19
C ASP A 169 34.08 -16.88 -22.52
N ASP A 170 33.84 -18.16 -22.73
CA ASP A 170 34.76 -19.24 -23.08
C ASP A 170 33.96 -20.54 -23.30
#